data_88f6101be0e7c889402d495a1ef802be
#
_entry.id   88f6101be0e7c889402d495a1ef802be
#
_cell.length_a   1.000
_cell.length_b   1.000
_cell.length_c   1.000
_cell.angle_alpha   90.00
_cell.angle_beta   90.00
_cell.angle_gamma   90.00
#
_symmetry.space_group_name_H-M   'P 1'
#
loop_
_entity.id
_entity.type
_entity.pdbx_description
1 polymer ?
#
loop_
_entity_poly.entity_id
_entity_poly.type
_entity_poly.pdbx_seq_one_letter_code
_entity_poly.pdbx_strand_id
1 'polypeptide(L)'
;MSRFSTRAAELSERLAQSAQAVCRHYLPAGRREGRYWMVGDVAGTPGRSLYVRLFETERGAIGNWVDAATGEHGDLVDLIRLNQRHGRLADTIDEAERFLSLPPEASDDAGTAADFAKPARAGSPTAAKRLFAASKLLTGSLAAAYLRSRGVTRAFDLPTLRFHPRCYYRPNDDDVPGTPGAFPALIAAVTDADGAQTGTHRTWLDPSGGMKAKVASPRRAMGNILGNAVRFGTVNEILIAGEGIETMLSLREVLPTMPMAAATSSAHLAAILFPPTLQRLYVARDRDAAGDAAFGILTDRAQAAGIELVSLMPDLADFNDDLRQHGAWALGQRIRLQLHEQDRSRFPCPCG
;
A
#
# COMPACT_ATOMS: atom_id res chain seq x y z
N MET A 1 -28.59 16.84 15.30
CA MET A 1 -27.16 16.58 15.50
C MET A 1 -26.76 16.92 16.93
N SER A 2 -26.14 16.01 17.65
CA SER A 2 -25.79 16.21 19.08
C SER A 2 -24.69 17.28 19.20
N ARG A 3 -24.73 18.11 20.24
CA ARG A 3 -23.75 19.14 20.60
C ARG A 3 -22.31 18.58 20.69
N PHE A 4 -22.18 17.30 21.04
CA PHE A 4 -20.90 16.58 21.11
C PHE A 4 -20.31 16.23 19.74
N SER A 5 -21.14 15.98 18.73
CA SER A 5 -20.66 15.68 17.36
C SER A 5 -20.01 16.91 16.69
N THR A 6 -20.58 18.11 16.93
CA THR A 6 -20.04 19.36 16.41
C THR A 6 -18.70 19.69 17.07
N ARG A 7 -18.59 19.50 18.40
CA ARG A 7 -17.37 19.79 19.14
C ARG A 7 -16.22 18.84 18.82
N ALA A 8 -16.52 17.55 18.62
CA ALA A 8 -15.49 16.59 18.19
C ALA A 8 -14.94 16.94 16.79
N ALA A 9 -15.79 17.39 15.86
CA ALA A 9 -15.36 17.83 14.55
C ALA A 9 -14.44 19.08 14.61
N GLU A 10 -14.80 20.07 15.41
CA GLU A 10 -13.95 21.27 15.62
C GLU A 10 -12.59 20.91 16.23
N LEU A 11 -12.57 19.97 17.20
CA LEU A 11 -11.32 19.51 17.81
C LEU A 11 -10.49 18.72 16.82
N SER A 12 -11.09 17.88 15.98
CA SER A 12 -10.39 17.14 14.94
C SER A 12 -9.66 18.09 13.98
N GLU A 13 -10.31 19.18 13.54
CA GLU A 13 -9.70 20.21 12.70
C GLU A 13 -8.55 20.92 13.39
N ARG A 14 -8.71 21.29 14.67
CA ARG A 14 -7.67 21.96 15.45
C ARG A 14 -6.47 21.03 15.71
N LEU A 15 -6.70 19.76 16.04
CA LEU A 15 -5.65 18.77 16.20
C LEU A 15 -4.90 18.52 14.89
N ALA A 16 -5.61 18.51 13.75
CA ALA A 16 -5.02 18.37 12.43
C ALA A 16 -3.99 19.47 12.11
N GLN A 17 -4.24 20.72 12.55
CA GLN A 17 -3.28 21.82 12.42
C GLN A 17 -1.97 21.56 13.18
N SER A 18 -2.01 20.70 14.20
CA SER A 18 -0.87 20.31 15.04
C SER A 18 -0.57 18.81 14.94
N ALA A 19 -0.91 18.15 13.84
CA ALA A 19 -0.88 16.68 13.70
C ALA A 19 0.48 16.07 14.08
N GLN A 20 1.60 16.70 13.72
CA GLN A 20 2.92 16.20 14.08
C GLN A 20 3.19 16.30 15.59
N ALA A 21 2.74 17.36 16.25
CA ALA A 21 2.87 17.52 17.71
C ALA A 21 2.00 16.48 18.44
N VAL A 22 0.77 16.25 17.97
CA VAL A 22 -0.12 15.18 18.47
C VAL A 22 0.58 13.83 18.37
N CYS A 23 1.15 13.51 17.22
CA CYS A 23 1.87 12.26 17.01
C CYS A 23 3.10 12.12 17.93
N ARG A 24 3.89 13.17 18.11
CA ARG A 24 5.04 13.15 19.03
C ARG A 24 4.60 12.88 20.46
N HIS A 25 3.49 13.47 20.88
CA HIS A 25 3.00 13.35 22.26
C HIS A 25 2.41 11.96 22.55
N TYR A 26 1.48 11.49 21.70
CA TYR A 26 0.75 10.24 21.94
C TYR A 26 1.43 9.00 21.36
N LEU A 27 2.30 9.17 20.36
CA LEU A 27 3.00 8.09 19.65
C LEU A 27 4.52 8.35 19.61
N PRO A 28 5.19 8.48 20.80
CA PRO A 28 6.59 8.95 20.88
C PRO A 28 7.61 8.00 20.25
N ALA A 29 7.33 6.69 20.16
CA ALA A 29 8.21 5.73 19.47
C ALA A 29 8.07 5.79 17.93
N GLY A 30 7.15 6.61 17.43
CA GLY A 30 6.99 6.83 16.00
C GLY A 30 8.03 7.80 15.45
N ARG A 31 8.09 7.84 14.12
CA ARG A 31 8.97 8.77 13.40
C ARG A 31 8.29 9.28 12.14
N ARG A 32 8.68 10.48 11.71
CA ARG A 32 8.20 11.02 10.46
C ARG A 32 8.90 10.36 9.27
N GLU A 33 8.09 9.81 8.36
CA GLU A 33 8.53 9.29 7.07
C GLU A 33 7.76 10.02 5.95
N GLY A 34 8.39 11.00 5.35
CA GLY A 34 7.77 11.82 4.31
C GLY A 34 6.56 12.60 4.83
N ARG A 35 5.36 12.22 4.34
CA ARG A 35 4.09 12.88 4.70
C ARG A 35 3.33 12.19 5.84
N TYR A 36 3.91 11.17 6.44
CA TYR A 36 3.28 10.37 7.47
C TYR A 36 4.12 10.32 8.73
N TRP A 37 3.45 10.15 9.87
CA TRP A 37 4.05 9.68 11.10
C TRP A 37 3.85 8.16 11.16
N MET A 38 4.92 7.39 11.28
CA MET A 38 4.91 5.94 11.27
C MET A 38 5.22 5.41 12.66
N VAL A 39 4.43 4.44 13.14
CA VAL A 39 4.57 3.78 14.44
C VAL A 39 3.99 2.37 14.36
N GLY A 40 4.15 1.53 15.38
CA GLY A 40 3.65 0.15 15.36
C GLY A 40 2.12 0.05 15.48
N ASP A 41 1.53 0.81 16.41
CA ASP A 41 0.09 0.75 16.71
C ASP A 41 -0.39 2.03 17.42
N VAL A 42 -1.69 2.07 17.74
CA VAL A 42 -2.30 3.19 18.48
C VAL A 42 -1.77 3.35 19.91
N ALA A 43 -1.19 2.31 20.52
CA ALA A 43 -0.53 2.41 21.82
C ALA A 43 0.88 3.03 21.73
N GLY A 44 1.37 3.29 20.52
CA GLY A 44 2.67 3.91 20.31
C GLY A 44 3.85 2.94 20.38
N THR A 45 3.64 1.64 20.15
CA THR A 45 4.73 0.65 20.14
C THR A 45 5.67 0.89 18.95
N PRO A 46 6.97 0.55 19.05
CA PRO A 46 7.88 0.62 17.92
C PRO A 46 7.39 -0.24 16.76
N GLY A 47 7.37 0.31 15.53
CA GLY A 47 6.90 -0.41 14.35
C GLY A 47 6.59 0.52 13.19
N ARG A 48 5.85 0.01 12.19
CA ARG A 48 5.54 0.74 10.95
C ARG A 48 4.15 0.41 10.40
N SER A 49 3.29 -0.21 11.17
CA SER A 49 1.95 -0.61 10.73
C SER A 49 0.94 0.53 10.79
N LEU A 50 1.04 1.40 11.79
CA LEU A 50 0.19 2.57 11.90
C LEU A 50 0.87 3.79 11.25
N TYR A 51 0.12 4.51 10.44
CA TYR A 51 0.58 5.77 9.86
C TYR A 51 -0.50 6.85 9.96
N VAL A 52 -0.07 8.03 10.43
CA VAL A 52 -0.90 9.23 10.54
C VAL A 52 -0.49 10.19 9.44
N ARG A 53 -1.45 10.76 8.72
CA ARG A 53 -1.21 11.74 7.67
C ARG A 53 -0.89 13.11 8.26
N LEU A 54 0.26 13.67 7.88
CA LEU A 54 0.73 14.97 8.38
C LEU A 54 0.47 16.15 7.42
N PHE A 55 0.06 15.88 6.18
CA PHE A 55 -0.18 16.89 5.15
C PHE A 55 -1.45 16.58 4.38
N GLU A 56 -2.20 17.62 4.07
CA GLU A 56 -3.39 17.51 3.22
C GLU A 56 -3.04 17.05 1.81
N THR A 57 -3.89 16.20 1.25
CA THR A 57 -3.82 15.77 -0.15
C THR A 57 -5.23 15.76 -0.70
N GLU A 58 -5.39 15.82 -2.02
CA GLU A 58 -6.70 15.71 -2.70
C GLU A 58 -7.52 14.47 -2.27
N ARG A 59 -6.91 13.52 -1.55
CA ARG A 59 -7.47 12.22 -1.18
C ARG A 59 -7.48 11.94 0.32
N GLY A 60 -7.38 12.95 1.18
CA GLY A 60 -7.56 12.78 2.62
C GLY A 60 -7.01 13.92 3.46
N ALA A 61 -7.74 14.20 4.53
CA ALA A 61 -7.43 15.26 5.47
C ALA A 61 -6.18 14.94 6.31
N ILE A 62 -5.54 15.99 6.79
CA ILE A 62 -4.48 15.90 7.81
C ILE A 62 -5.07 15.24 9.06
N GLY A 63 -4.28 14.40 9.73
CA GLY A 63 -4.69 13.74 10.97
C GLY A 63 -5.41 12.40 10.77
N ASN A 64 -5.84 12.07 9.54
CA ASN A 64 -6.39 10.75 9.28
C ASN A 64 -5.28 9.70 9.42
N TRP A 65 -5.58 8.64 10.14
CA TRP A 65 -4.65 7.53 10.38
C TRP A 65 -5.28 6.19 10.03
N VAL A 66 -4.41 5.25 9.76
CA VAL A 66 -4.76 3.84 9.55
C VAL A 66 -3.68 2.99 10.21
N ASP A 67 -4.10 2.01 11.00
CA ASP A 67 -3.24 0.92 11.45
C ASP A 67 -3.43 -0.27 10.51
N ALA A 68 -2.39 -0.57 9.78
CA ALA A 68 -2.39 -1.61 8.78
C ALA A 68 -2.38 -3.03 9.35
N ALA A 69 -2.02 -3.20 10.62
CA ALA A 69 -2.02 -4.50 11.28
C ALA A 69 -3.40 -4.86 11.81
N THR A 70 -4.16 -3.87 12.32
CA THR A 70 -5.49 -4.10 12.91
C THR A 70 -6.62 -3.64 11.99
N GLY A 71 -6.33 -2.72 11.02
CA GLY A 71 -7.30 -2.06 10.17
C GLY A 71 -8.10 -0.97 10.84
N GLU A 72 -7.80 -0.68 12.05
CA GLU A 72 -8.38 0.47 12.71
C GLU A 72 -7.97 1.74 11.96
N HIS A 73 -8.88 2.64 11.84
CA HIS A 73 -8.68 3.92 11.19
C HIS A 73 -9.55 4.98 11.84
N GLY A 74 -9.18 6.24 11.65
CA GLY A 74 -9.94 7.35 12.21
C GLY A 74 -9.23 8.67 12.01
N ASP A 75 -9.65 9.66 12.79
CA ASP A 75 -9.00 10.95 12.93
C ASP A 75 -8.16 11.04 14.21
N LEU A 76 -7.61 12.22 14.51
CA LEU A 76 -6.78 12.40 15.71
C LEU A 76 -7.58 12.32 17.02
N VAL A 77 -8.89 12.57 17.00
CA VAL A 77 -9.73 12.39 18.19
C VAL A 77 -9.89 10.89 18.47
N ASP A 78 -10.13 10.07 17.44
CA ASP A 78 -10.18 8.61 17.57
C ASP A 78 -8.83 8.04 18.02
N LEU A 79 -7.71 8.57 17.50
CA LEU A 79 -6.38 8.16 17.89
C LEU A 79 -6.15 8.41 19.39
N ILE A 80 -6.46 9.61 19.90
CA ILE A 80 -6.35 9.95 21.33
C ILE A 80 -7.22 9.03 22.16
N ARG A 81 -8.46 8.77 21.73
CA ARG A 81 -9.40 7.88 22.43
C ARG A 81 -8.81 6.49 22.61
N LEU A 82 -8.27 5.92 21.56
CA LEU A 82 -7.71 4.56 21.57
C LEU A 82 -6.38 4.52 22.34
N ASN A 83 -5.49 5.49 22.14
CA ASN A 83 -4.22 5.58 22.83
C ASN A 83 -4.38 5.71 24.33
N GLN A 84 -5.28 6.59 24.79
CA GLN A 84 -5.57 6.83 26.21
C GLN A 84 -6.59 5.84 26.79
N ARG A 85 -7.14 4.93 25.96
CA ARG A 85 -8.16 3.93 26.35
C ARG A 85 -9.41 4.54 26.97
N HIS A 86 -9.85 5.70 26.47
CA HIS A 86 -11.02 6.36 27.00
C HIS A 86 -12.30 5.60 26.64
N GLY A 87 -13.09 5.25 27.67
CA GLY A 87 -14.40 4.61 27.49
C GLY A 87 -15.52 5.56 27.10
N ARG A 88 -15.34 6.88 27.31
CA ARG A 88 -16.33 7.92 27.05
C ARG A 88 -15.75 8.99 26.14
N LEU A 89 -16.52 9.44 25.15
CA LEU A 89 -16.10 10.50 24.24
C LEU A 89 -15.81 11.83 24.97
N ALA A 90 -16.52 12.11 26.07
CA ALA A 90 -16.29 13.31 26.89
C ALA A 90 -14.85 13.37 27.42
N ASP A 91 -14.31 12.24 27.92
CA ASP A 91 -12.95 12.14 28.45
C ASP A 91 -11.91 12.42 27.35
N THR A 92 -12.21 12.01 26.13
CA THR A 92 -11.36 12.28 24.95
C THR A 92 -11.39 13.75 24.54
N ILE A 93 -12.55 14.38 24.60
CA ILE A 93 -12.74 15.80 24.31
C ILE A 93 -11.93 16.63 25.33
N ASP A 94 -12.06 16.32 26.62
CA ASP A 94 -11.33 17.02 27.69
C ASP A 94 -9.81 16.86 27.54
N GLU A 95 -9.34 15.68 27.15
CA GLU A 95 -7.92 15.42 26.88
C GLU A 95 -7.42 16.20 25.65
N ALA A 96 -8.16 16.17 24.56
CA ALA A 96 -7.84 16.91 23.33
C ALA A 96 -7.80 18.43 23.59
N GLU A 97 -8.72 18.97 24.39
CA GLU A 97 -8.71 20.37 24.80
C GLU A 97 -7.50 20.71 25.69
N ARG A 98 -7.18 19.83 26.63
CA ARG A 98 -5.99 19.99 27.48
C ARG A 98 -4.72 20.02 26.63
N PHE A 99 -4.57 19.09 25.68
CA PHE A 99 -3.44 19.08 24.75
C PHE A 99 -3.33 20.38 23.96
N LEU A 100 -4.44 20.85 23.39
CA LEU A 100 -4.48 22.10 22.60
C LEU A 100 -4.29 23.37 23.45
N SER A 101 -4.42 23.29 24.78
CA SER A 101 -4.22 24.39 25.71
C SER A 101 -2.81 24.40 26.32
N LEU A 102 -2.00 23.36 26.07
CA LEU A 102 -0.60 23.35 26.44
C LEU A 102 0.17 24.39 25.62
N PRO A 103 1.11 25.14 26.23
CA PRO A 103 2.04 25.96 25.47
C PRO A 103 2.76 25.09 24.44
N PRO A 104 3.02 25.58 23.22
CA PRO A 104 3.81 24.82 22.27
C PRO A 104 5.16 24.50 22.94
N GLU A 105 5.52 23.21 23.01
CA GLU A 105 6.86 22.81 23.43
C GLU A 105 7.84 23.58 22.55
N ALA A 106 8.80 24.25 23.18
CA ALA A 106 9.89 24.90 22.46
C ALA A 106 10.58 23.77 21.66
N SER A 107 10.25 23.67 20.39
CA SER A 107 10.91 22.75 19.51
C SER A 107 12.31 23.28 19.29
N ASP A 108 13.33 22.52 19.71
CA ASP A 108 14.72 22.72 19.30
C ASP A 108 14.92 22.54 17.78
N ASP A 109 13.84 22.36 17.06
CA ASP A 109 13.72 22.35 15.60
C ASP A 109 12.90 23.57 15.15
N ALA A 110 13.49 24.76 15.34
CA ALA A 110 13.08 25.97 14.61
C ALA A 110 13.47 25.84 13.13
N GLY A 111 12.96 24.80 12.46
CA GLY A 111 12.89 24.74 11.00
C GLY A 111 11.94 25.84 10.55
N THR A 112 12.49 26.92 10.02
CA THR A 112 11.73 28.06 9.50
C THR A 112 10.66 27.58 8.52
N ALA A 113 9.53 28.31 8.40
CA ALA A 113 8.45 28.04 7.46
C ALA A 113 8.94 27.79 6.01
N ALA A 114 10.15 28.26 5.67
CA ALA A 114 10.85 27.99 4.41
C ALA A 114 11.30 26.51 4.24
N ASP A 115 11.53 25.74 5.32
CA ASP A 115 11.88 24.31 5.23
C ASP A 115 10.66 23.41 4.95
N PHE A 116 9.44 23.90 5.24
CA PHE A 116 8.22 23.18 4.88
C PHE A 116 7.90 23.22 3.38
N ALA A 117 8.48 24.15 2.64
CA ALA A 117 8.31 24.29 1.19
C ALA A 117 9.26 23.41 0.36
N LYS A 118 10.26 22.76 0.98
CA LYS A 118 11.12 21.81 0.26
C LYS A 118 10.41 20.49 0.11
N PRO A 119 10.03 20.07 -1.13
CA PRO A 119 9.43 18.77 -1.34
C PRO A 119 10.37 17.70 -0.81
N ALA A 120 9.87 16.82 0.03
CA ALA A 120 10.62 15.65 0.50
C ALA A 120 11.23 14.94 -0.72
N ARG A 121 12.56 14.86 -0.78
CA ARG A 121 13.35 14.44 -1.95
C ARG A 121 13.06 13.04 -2.51
N ALA A 122 12.21 12.25 -1.90
CA ALA A 122 12.03 10.84 -2.24
C ALA A 122 10.58 10.37 -2.42
N GLY A 123 9.57 11.25 -2.45
CA GLY A 123 8.17 10.81 -2.40
C GLY A 123 7.19 11.55 -3.32
N SER A 124 7.64 12.44 -4.19
CA SER A 124 6.69 13.18 -5.02
C SER A 124 6.17 12.34 -6.20
N PRO A 125 4.88 12.43 -6.54
CA PRO A 125 4.32 11.83 -7.75
C PRO A 125 5.08 12.22 -9.01
N THR A 126 5.59 13.46 -9.07
CA THR A 126 6.41 13.95 -10.19
C THR A 126 7.73 13.18 -10.32
N ALA A 127 8.42 12.92 -9.20
CA ALA A 127 9.65 12.11 -9.23
C ALA A 127 9.35 10.66 -9.62
N ALA A 128 8.22 10.10 -9.16
CA ALA A 128 7.76 8.77 -9.54
C ALA A 128 7.50 8.67 -11.06
N LYS A 129 6.79 9.64 -11.63
CA LYS A 129 6.53 9.73 -13.09
C LYS A 129 7.84 9.84 -13.88
N ARG A 130 8.79 10.66 -13.43
CA ARG A 130 10.12 10.81 -14.09
C ARG A 130 10.90 9.50 -14.07
N LEU A 131 10.92 8.78 -12.93
CA LEU A 131 11.59 7.48 -12.84
C LEU A 131 10.97 6.48 -13.81
N PHE A 132 9.64 6.40 -13.86
CA PHE A 132 8.94 5.50 -14.76
C PHE A 132 9.22 5.86 -16.23
N ALA A 133 9.15 7.13 -16.59
CA ALA A 133 9.43 7.61 -17.96
C ALA A 133 10.88 7.37 -18.39
N ALA A 134 11.84 7.46 -17.48
CA ALA A 134 13.26 7.19 -17.76
C ALA A 134 13.58 5.70 -17.84
N SER A 135 12.63 4.81 -17.50
CA SER A 135 12.82 3.36 -17.50
C SER A 135 12.52 2.76 -18.88
N LYS A 136 13.17 1.65 -19.17
CA LYS A 136 13.12 0.93 -20.45
C LYS A 136 12.00 -0.13 -20.47
N LEU A 137 11.67 -0.66 -21.63
CA LEU A 137 10.79 -1.81 -21.77
C LEU A 137 11.39 -3.04 -21.07
N LEU A 138 10.53 -3.98 -20.64
CA LEU A 138 10.95 -5.21 -19.95
C LEU A 138 11.70 -6.19 -20.87
N THR A 139 11.30 -6.26 -22.14
CA THR A 139 11.82 -7.26 -23.09
C THR A 139 13.34 -7.26 -23.15
N GLY A 140 13.96 -8.45 -22.98
CA GLY A 140 15.39 -8.62 -22.99
C GLY A 140 16.15 -8.12 -21.75
N SER A 141 15.46 -7.65 -20.72
CA SER A 141 16.06 -7.07 -19.52
C SER A 141 16.25 -8.09 -18.39
N LEU A 142 17.05 -7.72 -17.35
CA LEU A 142 17.14 -8.48 -16.11
C LEU A 142 15.78 -8.59 -15.38
N ALA A 143 14.91 -7.61 -15.51
CA ALA A 143 13.57 -7.69 -14.94
C ALA A 143 12.71 -8.75 -15.65
N ALA A 144 12.88 -8.92 -16.98
CA ALA A 144 12.24 -10.01 -17.70
C ALA A 144 12.80 -11.39 -17.27
N ALA A 145 14.12 -11.50 -17.06
CA ALA A 145 14.74 -12.72 -16.54
C ALA A 145 14.23 -13.04 -15.13
N TYR A 146 14.13 -12.03 -14.27
CA TYR A 146 13.55 -12.16 -12.93
C TYR A 146 12.11 -12.67 -12.97
N LEU A 147 11.24 -12.09 -13.80
CA LEU A 147 9.85 -12.51 -13.91
C LEU A 147 9.74 -13.95 -14.46
N ARG A 148 10.59 -14.34 -15.43
CA ARG A 148 10.65 -15.73 -15.90
C ARG A 148 11.06 -16.70 -14.79
N SER A 149 12.02 -16.34 -13.93
CA SER A 149 12.40 -17.18 -12.78
C SER A 149 11.27 -17.35 -11.77
N ARG A 150 10.26 -16.46 -11.82
CA ARG A 150 9.01 -16.52 -11.06
C ARG A 150 7.87 -17.24 -11.79
N GLY A 151 8.13 -17.86 -12.96
CA GLY A 151 7.13 -18.51 -13.77
C GLY A 151 6.23 -17.56 -14.57
N VAL A 152 6.50 -16.25 -14.55
CA VAL A 152 5.73 -15.23 -15.25
C VAL A 152 6.28 -15.03 -16.66
N THR A 153 5.44 -15.31 -17.68
CA THR A 153 5.82 -15.27 -19.09
C THR A 153 5.02 -14.26 -19.93
N ARG A 154 3.84 -13.85 -19.47
CA ARG A 154 2.89 -12.97 -20.19
C ARG A 154 2.90 -11.52 -19.75
N ALA A 155 3.91 -11.08 -18.95
CA ALA A 155 3.94 -9.73 -18.39
C ALA A 155 4.76 -8.72 -19.20
N PHE A 156 5.45 -9.13 -20.28
CA PHE A 156 6.53 -8.34 -20.90
C PHE A 156 6.02 -7.12 -21.68
N ASP A 157 4.78 -7.17 -22.17
CA ASP A 157 4.15 -6.09 -22.95
C ASP A 157 3.23 -5.21 -22.09
N LEU A 158 3.19 -5.44 -20.79
CA LEU A 158 2.34 -4.65 -19.90
C LEU A 158 2.87 -3.21 -19.78
N PRO A 159 2.06 -2.18 -20.12
CA PRO A 159 2.49 -0.80 -20.11
C PRO A 159 2.83 -0.27 -18.73
N THR A 160 2.33 -0.94 -17.68
CA THR A 160 2.53 -0.59 -16.27
C THR A 160 3.89 -1.03 -15.72
N LEU A 161 4.63 -1.87 -16.46
CA LEU A 161 5.92 -2.41 -16.03
C LEU A 161 7.06 -1.90 -16.91
N ARG A 162 8.20 -1.59 -16.28
CA ARG A 162 9.43 -1.10 -16.93
C ARG A 162 10.65 -1.68 -16.25
N PHE A 163 11.79 -1.51 -16.87
CA PHE A 163 13.10 -1.87 -16.34
C PHE A 163 14.01 -0.64 -16.25
N HIS A 164 14.66 -0.45 -15.11
CA HIS A 164 15.71 0.55 -14.94
C HIS A 164 17.04 -0.15 -14.67
N PRO A 165 18.09 0.05 -15.53
CA PRO A 165 19.34 -0.71 -15.41
C PRO A 165 20.16 -0.34 -14.17
N ARG A 166 19.97 0.88 -13.63
CA ARG A 166 20.73 1.40 -12.49
C ARG A 166 19.83 2.33 -11.66
N CYS A 167 18.79 1.75 -11.02
CA CYS A 167 17.88 2.49 -10.16
C CYS A 167 18.54 2.81 -8.82
N TYR A 168 18.49 4.07 -8.41
CA TYR A 168 19.04 4.52 -7.14
C TYR A 168 18.45 3.74 -5.97
N TYR A 169 19.32 3.22 -5.10
CA TYR A 169 19.01 2.62 -3.82
C TYR A 169 19.67 3.44 -2.71
N ARG A 170 18.93 3.79 -1.69
CA ARG A 170 19.48 4.41 -0.49
C ARG A 170 19.63 3.35 0.57
N PRO A 171 20.85 2.91 0.89
CA PRO A 171 21.11 2.00 1.99
C PRO A 171 20.58 2.59 3.32
N ASN A 172 20.18 1.72 4.22
CA ASN A 172 19.82 2.04 5.60
C ASN A 172 20.75 1.28 6.55
N ASP A 173 20.54 1.46 7.86
CA ASP A 173 21.40 0.87 8.90
C ASP A 173 21.33 -0.66 8.96
N ASP A 174 20.29 -1.28 8.39
CA ASP A 174 20.12 -2.73 8.31
C ASP A 174 20.84 -3.34 7.07
N ASP A 175 21.37 -2.52 6.18
CA ASP A 175 22.12 -2.97 5.02
C ASP A 175 23.58 -3.28 5.40
N VAL A 176 24.19 -4.23 4.70
CA VAL A 176 25.62 -4.55 4.89
C VAL A 176 26.46 -3.31 4.53
N PRO A 177 27.49 -2.97 5.35
CA PRO A 177 28.42 -1.88 5.02
C PRO A 177 29.00 -2.04 3.61
N GLY A 178 29.00 -0.96 2.83
CA GLY A 178 29.44 -0.98 1.45
C GLY A 178 28.37 -1.39 0.44
N THR A 179 27.13 -1.55 0.84
CA THR A 179 25.98 -1.81 -0.07
C THR A 179 25.93 -0.75 -1.17
N PRO A 180 25.85 -1.15 -2.45
CA PRO A 180 25.83 -0.22 -3.58
C PRO A 180 24.63 0.74 -3.52
N GLY A 181 24.84 2.00 -3.92
CA GLY A 181 23.80 3.02 -4.01
C GLY A 181 22.91 2.91 -5.24
N ALA A 182 23.01 1.85 -6.05
CA ALA A 182 22.14 1.61 -7.21
C ALA A 182 22.17 0.15 -7.64
N PHE A 183 21.01 -0.35 -8.11
CA PHE A 183 20.84 -1.70 -8.64
C PHE A 183 19.94 -1.68 -9.88
N PRO A 184 19.99 -2.71 -10.75
CA PRO A 184 18.94 -2.96 -11.71
C PRO A 184 17.60 -3.10 -10.99
N ALA A 185 16.51 -2.64 -11.57
CA ALA A 185 15.21 -2.72 -10.91
C ALA A 185 14.06 -2.95 -11.90
N LEU A 186 13.09 -3.76 -11.47
CA LEU A 186 11.74 -3.78 -12.01
C LEU A 186 11.01 -2.54 -11.46
N ILE A 187 10.44 -1.77 -12.37
CA ILE A 187 9.72 -0.54 -12.07
C ILE A 187 8.26 -0.73 -12.45
N ALA A 188 7.35 -0.50 -11.50
CA ALA A 188 5.92 -0.62 -11.75
C ALA A 188 5.21 0.70 -11.47
N ALA A 189 4.37 1.14 -12.39
CA ALA A 189 3.53 2.32 -12.20
C ALA A 189 2.42 2.03 -11.20
N VAL A 190 2.32 2.84 -10.16
CA VAL A 190 1.16 2.84 -9.25
C VAL A 190 0.18 3.87 -9.78
N THR A 191 -1.07 3.46 -9.99
CA THR A 191 -2.11 4.30 -10.56
C THR A 191 -3.33 4.37 -9.64
N ASP A 192 -4.11 5.42 -9.81
CA ASP A 192 -5.45 5.49 -9.22
C ASP A 192 -6.48 4.68 -10.03
N ALA A 193 -7.75 4.79 -9.64
CA ALA A 193 -8.85 4.09 -10.32
C ALA A 193 -9.07 4.59 -11.76
N ASP A 194 -8.72 5.84 -12.04
CA ASP A 194 -8.84 6.47 -13.36
C ASP A 194 -7.63 6.20 -14.28
N GLY A 195 -6.64 5.45 -13.77
CA GLY A 195 -5.42 5.09 -14.50
C GLY A 195 -4.33 6.17 -14.47
N ALA A 196 -4.54 7.30 -13.77
CA ALA A 196 -3.51 8.32 -13.65
C ALA A 196 -2.39 7.83 -12.71
N GLN A 197 -1.14 7.96 -13.14
CA GLN A 197 0.00 7.54 -12.34
C GLN A 197 0.17 8.44 -11.12
N THR A 198 0.10 7.86 -9.94
CA THR A 198 0.22 8.52 -8.64
C THR A 198 1.54 8.20 -7.96
N GLY A 199 2.18 7.09 -8.35
CA GLY A 199 3.40 6.62 -7.74
C GLY A 199 4.16 5.64 -8.62
N THR A 200 5.22 5.08 -8.06
CA THR A 200 6.05 4.04 -8.69
C THR A 200 6.55 3.09 -7.62
N HIS A 201 6.41 1.81 -7.85
CA HIS A 201 7.04 0.76 -7.06
C HIS A 201 8.34 0.30 -7.71
N ARG A 202 9.37 0.05 -6.91
CA ARG A 202 10.69 -0.42 -7.33
C ARG A 202 10.98 -1.74 -6.65
N THR A 203 11.34 -2.75 -7.45
CA THR A 203 11.92 -4.00 -6.95
C THR A 203 13.35 -4.08 -7.46
N TRP A 204 14.32 -3.86 -6.57
CA TRP A 204 15.72 -3.98 -6.93
C TRP A 204 16.11 -5.44 -7.10
N LEU A 205 16.90 -5.68 -8.14
CA LEU A 205 17.27 -7.01 -8.60
C LEU A 205 18.77 -7.25 -8.39
N ASP A 206 19.12 -8.50 -8.16
CA ASP A 206 20.50 -8.93 -8.17
C ASP A 206 21.08 -8.75 -9.59
N PRO A 207 22.25 -8.11 -9.74
CA PRO A 207 22.90 -7.94 -11.05
C PRO A 207 23.19 -9.24 -11.78
N SER A 208 23.33 -10.37 -11.07
CA SER A 208 23.50 -11.70 -11.68
C SER A 208 22.20 -12.24 -12.32
N GLY A 209 21.06 -11.63 -12.02
CA GLY A 209 19.75 -11.99 -12.56
C GLY A 209 18.98 -13.02 -11.72
N GLY A 210 17.68 -13.15 -12.02
CA GLY A 210 16.80 -14.18 -11.46
C GLY A 210 16.32 -13.97 -10.02
N MET A 211 16.90 -13.06 -9.24
CA MET A 211 16.57 -12.83 -7.84
C MET A 211 16.43 -11.34 -7.51
N LYS A 212 15.80 -11.04 -6.37
CA LYS A 212 15.84 -9.70 -5.77
C LYS A 212 17.24 -9.41 -5.23
N ALA A 213 17.61 -8.13 -5.20
CA ALA A 213 18.87 -7.68 -4.61
C ALA A 213 18.95 -8.10 -3.14
N LYS A 214 20.13 -8.50 -2.69
CA LYS A 214 20.41 -8.89 -1.30
C LYS A 214 20.63 -7.64 -0.45
N VAL A 215 19.57 -6.90 -0.20
CA VAL A 215 19.55 -5.67 0.60
C VAL A 215 18.40 -5.73 1.59
N ALA A 216 18.50 -4.96 2.66
CA ALA A 216 17.50 -4.96 3.74
C ALA A 216 16.07 -4.69 3.25
N SER A 217 15.91 -3.83 2.26
CA SER A 217 14.60 -3.49 1.69
C SER A 217 14.63 -3.53 0.16
N PRO A 218 14.53 -4.73 -0.45
CA PRO A 218 14.63 -4.88 -1.90
C PRO A 218 13.40 -4.35 -2.66
N ARG A 219 12.38 -3.88 -1.95
CA ARG A 219 11.15 -3.29 -2.50
C ARG A 219 10.85 -1.98 -1.80
N ARG A 220 10.61 -0.92 -2.54
CA ARG A 220 10.15 0.37 -1.99
C ARG A 220 9.27 1.09 -3.02
N ALA A 221 8.22 1.73 -2.55
CA ALA A 221 7.39 2.60 -3.36
C ALA A 221 7.76 4.07 -3.16
N MET A 222 7.34 4.93 -4.09
CA MET A 222 7.45 6.39 -4.01
C MET A 222 6.25 7.04 -4.68
N GLY A 223 5.85 8.20 -4.18
CA GLY A 223 4.66 8.94 -4.63
C GLY A 223 3.46 8.71 -3.71
N ASN A 224 2.26 8.95 -4.22
CA ASN A 224 1.01 8.72 -3.50
C ASN A 224 0.55 7.28 -3.72
N ILE A 225 0.84 6.41 -2.76
CA ILE A 225 0.61 4.97 -2.87
C ILE A 225 -0.67 4.54 -2.18
N LEU A 226 -1.04 5.17 -1.06
CA LEU A 226 -2.18 4.77 -0.24
C LEU A 226 -3.48 4.79 -1.05
N GLY A 227 -4.19 3.66 -1.04
CA GLY A 227 -5.42 3.46 -1.80
C GLY A 227 -5.21 3.21 -3.30
N ASN A 228 -4.00 3.38 -3.81
CA ASN A 228 -3.62 3.16 -5.20
C ASN A 228 -2.88 1.84 -5.36
N ALA A 229 -2.78 1.34 -6.59
CA ALA A 229 -2.19 0.04 -6.87
C ALA A 229 -1.47 -0.01 -8.21
N VAL A 230 -0.62 -1.01 -8.40
CA VAL A 230 -0.14 -1.40 -9.73
C VAL A 230 -1.28 -2.17 -10.41
N ARG A 231 -1.88 -1.60 -11.45
CA ARG A 231 -3.07 -2.13 -12.10
C ARG A 231 -2.72 -2.83 -13.41
N PHE A 232 -3.39 -3.94 -13.65
CA PHE A 232 -3.28 -4.75 -14.86
C PHE A 232 -4.68 -4.91 -15.47
N GLY A 233 -4.91 -4.28 -16.61
CA GLY A 233 -6.24 -4.18 -17.23
C GLY A 233 -7.10 -3.05 -16.68
N THR A 234 -8.24 -2.83 -17.32
CA THR A 234 -9.22 -1.80 -16.94
C THR A 234 -10.27 -2.41 -16.01
N VAL A 235 -10.47 -1.79 -14.86
CA VAL A 235 -11.47 -2.25 -13.89
C VAL A 235 -12.85 -1.77 -14.32
N ASN A 236 -13.80 -2.69 -14.28
CA ASN A 236 -15.22 -2.42 -14.42
C ASN A 236 -15.96 -2.90 -13.14
N GLU A 237 -16.77 -3.94 -13.28
CA GLU A 237 -17.59 -4.51 -12.18
C GLU A 237 -16.82 -5.49 -11.31
N ILE A 238 -15.70 -6.03 -11.80
CA ILE A 238 -14.95 -7.11 -11.17
C ILE A 238 -13.48 -6.74 -11.10
N LEU A 239 -12.83 -7.04 -9.96
CA LEU A 239 -11.42 -6.82 -9.74
C LEU A 239 -10.84 -7.97 -8.90
N ILE A 240 -9.64 -8.44 -9.23
CA ILE A 240 -8.79 -9.18 -8.28
C ILE A 240 -7.82 -8.17 -7.65
N ALA A 241 -7.72 -8.15 -6.33
CA ALA A 241 -6.70 -7.39 -5.62
C ALA A 241 -5.88 -8.32 -4.73
N GLY A 242 -4.59 -8.00 -4.58
CA GLY A 242 -3.67 -8.71 -3.70
C GLY A 242 -2.48 -7.86 -3.33
N GLU A 243 -1.61 -8.37 -2.46
CA GLU A 243 -0.46 -7.61 -2.00
C GLU A 243 0.63 -7.51 -3.08
N GLY A 244 1.11 -8.64 -3.56
CA GLY A 244 2.33 -8.74 -4.34
C GLY A 244 2.13 -8.54 -5.85
N ILE A 245 3.08 -7.86 -6.50
CA ILE A 245 3.11 -7.77 -7.97
C ILE A 245 3.29 -9.17 -8.57
N GLU A 246 4.17 -9.97 -8.00
CA GLU A 246 4.44 -11.34 -8.44
C GLU A 246 3.20 -12.23 -8.29
N THR A 247 2.46 -12.11 -7.19
CA THR A 247 1.18 -12.79 -6.92
C THR A 247 0.14 -12.45 -8.01
N MET A 248 -0.04 -11.15 -8.29
CA MET A 248 -0.99 -10.72 -9.32
C MET A 248 -0.57 -11.16 -10.73
N LEU A 249 0.71 -11.11 -11.05
CA LEU A 249 1.21 -11.58 -12.34
C LEU A 249 1.07 -13.10 -12.50
N SER A 250 1.19 -13.86 -11.41
CA SER A 250 0.95 -15.32 -11.40
C SER A 250 -0.51 -15.65 -11.71
N LEU A 251 -1.44 -14.92 -11.11
CA LEU A 251 -2.86 -15.07 -11.46
C LEU A 251 -3.15 -14.63 -12.90
N ARG A 252 -2.44 -13.63 -13.41
CA ARG A 252 -2.59 -13.18 -14.79
C ARG A 252 -2.10 -14.19 -15.83
N GLU A 253 -1.17 -15.08 -15.49
CA GLU A 253 -0.79 -16.21 -16.38
C GLU A 253 -2.00 -17.10 -16.71
N VAL A 254 -2.94 -17.24 -15.78
CA VAL A 254 -4.11 -18.12 -15.90
C VAL A 254 -5.44 -17.38 -16.12
N LEU A 255 -5.50 -16.08 -15.82
CA LEU A 255 -6.65 -15.19 -16.03
C LEU A 255 -6.20 -13.90 -16.75
N PRO A 256 -5.73 -13.97 -18.00
CA PRO A 256 -5.05 -12.86 -18.67
C PRO A 256 -5.93 -11.62 -18.93
N THR A 257 -7.24 -11.79 -19.01
CA THR A 257 -8.20 -10.72 -19.30
C THR A 257 -8.87 -10.13 -18.06
N MET A 258 -8.74 -10.81 -16.90
CA MET A 258 -9.36 -10.34 -15.66
C MET A 258 -8.59 -9.13 -15.10
N PRO A 259 -9.27 -8.03 -14.73
CA PRO A 259 -8.60 -6.88 -14.14
C PRO A 259 -7.98 -7.22 -12.79
N MET A 260 -6.74 -6.74 -12.57
CA MET A 260 -5.99 -7.04 -11.33
C MET A 260 -5.31 -5.80 -10.77
N ALA A 261 -5.13 -5.78 -9.45
CA ALA A 261 -4.45 -4.71 -8.72
C ALA A 261 -3.49 -5.28 -7.66
N ALA A 262 -2.19 -4.96 -7.75
CA ALA A 262 -1.22 -5.23 -6.71
C ALA A 262 -1.05 -4.00 -5.82
N ALA A 263 -1.43 -4.11 -4.56
CA ALA A 263 -1.42 -3.00 -3.62
C ALA A 263 -0.03 -2.72 -3.01
N THR A 264 0.94 -3.60 -3.23
CA THR A 264 2.35 -3.50 -2.82
C THR A 264 2.66 -3.79 -1.35
N SER A 265 1.65 -3.89 -0.50
CA SER A 265 1.70 -4.39 0.88
C SER A 265 0.29 -4.73 1.36
N SER A 266 0.16 -5.56 2.41
CA SER A 266 -1.11 -5.88 3.08
C SER A 266 -1.83 -4.63 3.58
N ALA A 267 -1.08 -3.67 4.12
CA ALA A 267 -1.57 -2.37 4.54
C ALA A 267 -2.23 -1.56 3.41
N HIS A 268 -1.55 -1.48 2.28
CA HIS A 268 -2.10 -0.80 1.12
C HIS A 268 -3.26 -1.58 0.50
N LEU A 269 -3.25 -2.92 0.61
CA LEU A 269 -4.37 -3.77 0.19
C LEU A 269 -5.62 -3.47 1.02
N ALA A 270 -5.49 -3.43 2.34
CA ALA A 270 -6.59 -3.05 3.24
C ALA A 270 -7.18 -1.66 2.94
N ALA A 271 -6.33 -0.73 2.48
CA ALA A 271 -6.70 0.65 2.15
C ALA A 271 -7.07 0.88 0.68
N ILE A 272 -7.09 -0.15 -0.18
CA ILE A 272 -7.32 0.01 -1.63
C ILE A 272 -8.64 0.73 -1.90
N LEU A 273 -8.63 1.69 -2.83
CA LEU A 273 -9.83 2.42 -3.23
C LEU A 273 -10.65 1.59 -4.21
N PHE A 274 -11.93 1.45 -3.91
CA PHE A 274 -12.88 0.75 -4.76
C PHE A 274 -13.33 1.68 -5.90
N PRO A 275 -13.22 1.28 -7.17
CA PRO A 275 -13.86 1.98 -8.26
C PRO A 275 -15.38 2.05 -8.07
N PRO A 276 -16.05 3.14 -8.49
CA PRO A 276 -17.51 3.30 -8.27
C PRO A 276 -18.36 2.22 -8.94
N THR A 277 -17.82 1.58 -9.97
CA THR A 277 -18.52 0.51 -10.73
C THR A 277 -18.30 -0.88 -10.16
N LEU A 278 -17.45 -1.02 -9.13
CA LEU A 278 -17.06 -2.33 -8.61
C LEU A 278 -18.25 -3.01 -7.90
N GLN A 279 -18.59 -4.21 -8.34
CA GLN A 279 -19.64 -5.05 -7.75
C GLN A 279 -19.06 -6.26 -7.02
N ARG A 280 -17.93 -6.80 -7.52
CA ARG A 280 -17.27 -7.96 -6.91
C ARG A 280 -15.77 -7.76 -6.83
N LEU A 281 -15.23 -7.97 -5.63
CA LEU A 281 -13.81 -7.94 -5.34
C LEU A 281 -13.33 -9.33 -4.95
N TYR A 282 -12.45 -9.91 -5.74
CA TYR A 282 -11.69 -11.07 -5.36
C TYR A 282 -10.41 -10.63 -4.65
N VAL A 283 -10.12 -11.21 -3.48
CA VAL A 283 -8.92 -10.91 -2.72
C VAL A 283 -7.98 -12.10 -2.76
N ALA A 284 -6.87 -11.95 -3.48
CA ALA A 284 -5.79 -12.92 -3.49
C ALA A 284 -4.99 -12.77 -2.20
N ARG A 285 -5.21 -13.68 -1.27
CA ARG A 285 -4.60 -13.66 0.06
C ARG A 285 -3.28 -14.43 0.05
N ASP A 286 -2.29 -13.91 0.73
CA ASP A 286 -1.14 -14.68 1.16
C ASP A 286 -1.50 -15.47 2.43
N ARG A 287 -0.92 -16.64 2.65
CA ARG A 287 -1.21 -17.47 3.83
C ARG A 287 -0.41 -17.01 5.03
N ASP A 288 -0.67 -15.80 5.48
CA ASP A 288 -0.06 -15.22 6.68
C ASP A 288 -1.05 -14.36 7.46
N ALA A 289 -0.68 -13.98 8.68
CA ALA A 289 -1.51 -13.16 9.55
C ALA A 289 -1.79 -11.76 8.98
N ALA A 290 -0.89 -11.20 8.18
CA ALA A 290 -1.07 -9.89 7.57
C ALA A 290 -2.11 -9.93 6.44
N GLY A 291 -2.11 -11.00 5.63
CA GLY A 291 -3.13 -11.26 4.62
C GLY A 291 -4.51 -11.49 5.25
N ASP A 292 -4.56 -12.20 6.39
CA ASP A 292 -5.80 -12.42 7.13
C ASP A 292 -6.39 -11.09 7.66
N ALA A 293 -5.55 -10.26 8.26
CA ALA A 293 -5.95 -8.96 8.79
C ALA A 293 -6.45 -8.03 7.66
N ALA A 294 -5.70 -7.94 6.57
CA ALA A 294 -6.10 -7.13 5.41
C ALA A 294 -7.46 -7.58 4.83
N PHE A 295 -7.69 -8.89 4.76
CA PHE A 295 -8.96 -9.45 4.29
C PHE A 295 -10.13 -9.09 5.22
N GLY A 296 -9.94 -9.17 6.54
CA GLY A 296 -10.96 -8.75 7.52
C GLY A 296 -11.40 -7.30 7.30
N ILE A 297 -10.45 -6.37 7.16
CA ILE A 297 -10.73 -4.96 6.90
C ILE A 297 -11.48 -4.76 5.57
N LEU A 298 -11.02 -5.45 4.52
CA LEU A 298 -11.68 -5.38 3.22
C LEU A 298 -13.10 -5.92 3.27
N THR A 299 -13.38 -6.92 4.12
CA THR A 299 -14.72 -7.46 4.33
C THR A 299 -15.66 -6.39 4.84
N ASP A 300 -15.29 -5.68 5.90
CA ASP A 300 -16.11 -4.61 6.48
C ASP A 300 -16.33 -3.47 5.49
N ARG A 301 -15.29 -3.08 4.78
CA ARG A 301 -15.35 -1.99 3.78
C ARG A 301 -16.19 -2.36 2.55
N ALA A 302 -16.04 -3.59 2.05
CA ALA A 302 -16.81 -4.09 0.91
C ALA A 302 -18.30 -4.20 1.26
N GLN A 303 -18.61 -4.73 2.44
CA GLN A 303 -19.98 -4.81 2.96
C GLN A 303 -20.61 -3.42 3.05
N ALA A 304 -19.91 -2.44 3.62
CA ALA A 304 -20.39 -1.06 3.73
C ALA A 304 -20.62 -0.40 2.35
N ALA A 305 -19.85 -0.82 1.33
CA ALA A 305 -19.97 -0.31 -0.05
C ALA A 305 -20.95 -1.13 -0.93
N GLY A 306 -21.56 -2.20 -0.41
CA GLY A 306 -22.43 -3.09 -1.17
C GLY A 306 -21.70 -3.92 -2.23
N ILE A 307 -20.40 -4.18 -2.01
CA ILE A 307 -19.53 -4.96 -2.91
C ILE A 307 -19.43 -6.40 -2.40
N GLU A 308 -19.62 -7.37 -3.29
CA GLU A 308 -19.39 -8.78 -2.97
C GLU A 308 -17.89 -9.05 -2.84
N LEU A 309 -17.45 -9.57 -1.69
CA LEU A 309 -16.06 -9.93 -1.45
C LEU A 309 -15.87 -11.45 -1.50
N VAL A 310 -14.91 -11.89 -2.28
CA VAL A 310 -14.58 -13.33 -2.45
C VAL A 310 -13.10 -13.54 -2.15
N SER A 311 -12.80 -14.46 -1.24
CA SER A 311 -11.41 -14.86 -0.94
C SER A 311 -10.89 -15.82 -1.99
N LEU A 312 -9.70 -15.56 -2.54
CA LEU A 312 -8.90 -16.51 -3.30
C LEU A 312 -7.74 -16.98 -2.42
N MET A 313 -7.62 -18.30 -2.25
CA MET A 313 -6.60 -18.91 -1.40
C MET A 313 -5.61 -19.72 -2.23
N PRO A 314 -4.30 -19.51 -2.06
CA PRO A 314 -3.28 -20.37 -2.64
C PRO A 314 -3.21 -21.71 -1.89
N ASP A 315 -2.63 -22.73 -2.48
CA ASP A 315 -2.29 -23.98 -1.79
C ASP A 315 -1.06 -23.85 -0.92
N LEU A 316 -0.05 -23.12 -1.44
CA LEU A 316 1.22 -22.87 -0.78
C LEU A 316 1.18 -21.51 -0.04
N ALA A 317 2.32 -20.89 0.14
CA ALA A 317 2.40 -19.61 0.84
C ALA A 317 1.71 -18.47 0.07
N ASP A 318 1.92 -18.41 -1.24
CA ASP A 318 1.32 -17.44 -2.15
C ASP A 318 1.07 -18.05 -3.56
N PHE A 319 0.35 -17.33 -4.42
CA PHE A 319 0.05 -17.77 -5.78
C PHE A 319 1.27 -17.83 -6.71
N ASN A 320 2.37 -17.13 -6.37
CA ASN A 320 3.59 -17.29 -7.14
C ASN A 320 4.30 -18.60 -6.81
N ASP A 321 4.24 -19.06 -5.58
CA ASP A 321 4.75 -20.36 -5.19
C ASP A 321 3.90 -21.48 -5.82
N ASP A 322 2.57 -21.34 -5.87
CA ASP A 322 1.69 -22.26 -6.58
C ASP A 322 2.04 -22.35 -8.08
N LEU A 323 2.22 -21.21 -8.74
CA LEU A 323 2.59 -21.17 -10.16
C LEU A 323 3.94 -21.87 -10.41
N ARG A 324 4.93 -21.60 -9.56
CA ARG A 324 6.29 -22.15 -9.72
C ARG A 324 6.36 -23.64 -9.45
N GLN A 325 5.59 -24.15 -8.50
CA GLN A 325 5.65 -25.56 -8.10
C GLN A 325 4.67 -26.43 -8.89
N HIS A 326 3.47 -25.92 -9.16
CA HIS A 326 2.41 -26.72 -9.78
C HIS A 326 2.20 -26.39 -11.27
N GLY A 327 2.73 -25.28 -11.74
CA GLY A 327 2.58 -24.79 -13.10
C GLY A 327 1.23 -24.11 -13.38
N ALA A 328 1.16 -23.45 -14.53
CA ALA A 328 0.00 -22.64 -14.89
C ALA A 328 -1.30 -23.45 -15.04
N TRP A 329 -1.22 -24.68 -15.57
CA TRP A 329 -2.40 -25.51 -15.72
C TRP A 329 -3.07 -25.84 -14.38
N ALA A 330 -2.31 -26.34 -13.41
CA ALA A 330 -2.83 -26.70 -12.10
C ALA A 330 -3.35 -25.47 -11.34
N LEU A 331 -2.61 -24.34 -11.38
CA LEU A 331 -3.07 -23.08 -10.83
C LEU A 331 -4.39 -22.64 -11.46
N GLY A 332 -4.52 -22.72 -12.78
CA GLY A 332 -5.74 -22.35 -13.49
C GLY A 332 -6.95 -23.18 -13.09
N GLN A 333 -6.81 -24.51 -12.95
CA GLN A 333 -7.90 -25.38 -12.49
C GLN A 333 -8.37 -24.99 -11.07
N ARG A 334 -7.44 -24.73 -10.17
CA ARG A 334 -7.74 -24.34 -8.77
C ARG A 334 -8.44 -22.99 -8.68
N ILE A 335 -7.95 -22.00 -9.41
CA ILE A 335 -8.57 -20.67 -9.42
C ILE A 335 -9.98 -20.75 -9.99
N ARG A 336 -10.22 -21.52 -11.07
CA ARG A 336 -11.58 -21.72 -11.60
C ARG A 336 -12.57 -22.21 -10.56
N LEU A 337 -12.17 -23.12 -9.68
CA LEU A 337 -13.05 -23.61 -8.62
C LEU A 337 -13.42 -22.55 -7.59
N GLN A 338 -12.58 -21.54 -7.40
CA GLN A 338 -12.79 -20.45 -6.45
C GLN A 338 -13.52 -19.24 -7.05
N LEU A 339 -13.61 -19.13 -8.38
CA LEU A 339 -14.37 -18.07 -9.03
C LEU A 339 -15.87 -18.36 -9.01
N HIS A 340 -16.65 -17.28 -8.96
CA HIS A 340 -18.09 -17.32 -9.17
C HIS A 340 -18.42 -17.90 -10.56
N GLU A 341 -19.50 -18.65 -10.69
CA GLU A 341 -19.84 -19.36 -11.94
C GLU A 341 -19.92 -18.41 -13.15
N GLN A 342 -20.56 -17.27 -12.97
CA GLN A 342 -20.68 -16.24 -14.01
C GLN A 342 -19.32 -15.73 -14.50
N ASP A 343 -18.35 -15.59 -13.57
CA ASP A 343 -17.02 -15.06 -13.88
C ASP A 343 -16.13 -16.10 -14.56
N ARG A 344 -16.35 -17.39 -14.30
CA ARG A 344 -15.66 -18.48 -15.02
C ARG A 344 -15.88 -18.42 -16.53
N SER A 345 -17.10 -18.06 -16.95
CA SER A 345 -17.45 -17.93 -18.37
C SER A 345 -16.91 -16.63 -18.97
N ARG A 346 -16.91 -15.54 -18.19
CA ARG A 346 -16.43 -14.21 -18.60
C ARG A 346 -14.91 -14.15 -18.71
N PHE A 347 -14.19 -14.90 -17.86
CA PHE A 347 -12.72 -14.92 -17.81
C PHE A 347 -12.20 -16.36 -18.00
N PRO A 348 -12.18 -16.86 -19.23
CA PRO A 348 -11.72 -18.22 -19.49
C PRO A 348 -10.23 -18.37 -19.21
N CYS A 349 -9.86 -19.49 -18.58
CA CYS A 349 -8.48 -19.88 -18.42
C CYS A 349 -7.95 -20.44 -19.75
N PRO A 350 -6.87 -19.89 -20.33
CA PRO A 350 -6.30 -20.39 -21.59
C PRO A 350 -5.59 -21.75 -21.44
N CYS A 351 -5.55 -22.29 -20.24
CA CYS A 351 -4.93 -23.58 -19.92
C CYS A 351 -5.94 -24.74 -19.89
N GLY A 352 -7.15 -24.52 -20.43
CA GLY A 352 -8.20 -25.53 -20.55
C GLY A 352 -8.17 -26.30 -21.86
#